data_f943c4a3b2171e010090384fcaebf946
#
_entry.id   f943c4a3b2171e010090384fcaebf946
#
_cell.length_a   1.000
_cell.length_b   1.000
_cell.length_c   1.000
_cell.angle_alpha   90.00
_cell.angle_beta   90.00
_cell.angle_gamma   90.00
#
_symmetry.space_group_name_H-M   'P 1'
#
loop_
_entity.id
_entity.type
_entity.pdbx_description
1 polymer ?
#
loop_
_entity_poly.entity_id
_entity_poly.type
_entity_poly.pdbx_seq_one_letter_code
_entity_poly.pdbx_strand_id
1 'polypeptide(L)'
;NQDDELDETLTGMDYIPYTQQNAEAFFAQLEQWNDEDEYTRCIQALNAIPENWRNYRTAYALARALENYAIIGDHDEGTLKSKGDKALLRAIEVLESVREEGQDKAEWNMRMAYGYQYLYGQEEKAIPYAQRWAELDPEDENAPAVIRECKAEIRKRQRSRKKKAKFVPGDTPFEGFDLTNFWDDNWYALKEYVSDSPSDELIASVEEELGYKLPAAYIWLMKQHNGGIPVNTCYPCDEPTCWSDDHVAITGIFGIGREKSCSLCGELGSQFMIDEWEYPAIGVAICDCPSA
;
A
#
# COMPACT_ATOMS: atom_id res chain seq x y z
N ASN A 1 -9.48 17.30 -0.12
CA ASN A 1 -10.54 16.29 -0.38
C ASN A 1 -10.41 15.72 -1.79
N GLN A 2 -9.33 14.94 -2.02
CA GLN A 2 -9.12 14.22 -3.30
C GLN A 2 -9.63 12.76 -3.24
N ASP A 3 -10.21 12.33 -2.12
CA ASP A 3 -10.80 10.99 -1.96
C ASP A 3 -12.17 10.85 -2.67
N ASP A 4 -12.74 11.94 -3.19
CA ASP A 4 -14.11 11.98 -3.72
C ASP A 4 -14.21 11.72 -5.23
N GLU A 5 -13.10 11.68 -5.97
CA GLU A 5 -13.12 11.57 -7.43
C GLU A 5 -13.80 10.28 -7.93
N LEU A 6 -13.57 9.16 -7.24
CA LEU A 6 -14.21 7.89 -7.58
C LEU A 6 -15.68 7.82 -7.16
N ASP A 7 -16.12 8.70 -6.27
CA ASP A 7 -17.51 8.79 -5.82
C ASP A 7 -18.29 9.90 -6.56
N GLU A 8 -17.62 10.73 -7.37
CA GLU A 8 -18.27 11.69 -8.22
C GLU A 8 -19.18 10.98 -9.23
N THR A 9 -20.37 11.55 -9.45
CA THR A 9 -21.26 11.08 -10.50
C THR A 9 -20.91 11.78 -11.79
N LEU A 10 -20.82 11.05 -12.90
CA LEU A 10 -20.70 11.63 -14.23
C LEU A 10 -21.80 12.65 -14.48
N THR A 11 -21.40 13.90 -14.68
CA THR A 11 -22.28 14.99 -15.06
C THR A 11 -21.90 15.43 -16.48
N GLY A 12 -22.78 15.16 -17.46
CA GLY A 12 -22.53 15.58 -18.84
C GLY A 12 -23.44 14.85 -19.82
N MET A 13 -23.53 15.39 -21.05
CA MET A 13 -24.42 14.86 -22.10
C MET A 13 -23.78 13.74 -22.93
N ASP A 14 -22.56 13.33 -22.65
CA ASP A 14 -21.76 12.45 -23.51
C ASP A 14 -21.62 10.99 -23.01
N TYR A 15 -22.51 10.54 -22.15
CA TYR A 15 -22.53 9.13 -21.77
C TYR A 15 -23.94 8.54 -21.80
N ILE A 16 -24.03 7.22 -22.00
CA ILE A 16 -25.28 6.47 -22.01
C ILE A 16 -25.58 6.03 -20.56
N PRO A 17 -26.55 6.64 -19.86
CA PRO A 17 -26.88 6.20 -18.49
C PRO A 17 -27.51 4.80 -18.53
N TYR A 18 -27.24 4.01 -17.50
CA TYR A 18 -27.76 2.65 -17.38
C TYR A 18 -29.28 2.65 -17.23
N THR A 19 -29.94 1.85 -18.05
CA THR A 19 -31.32 1.40 -17.87
C THR A 19 -31.42 -0.07 -18.25
N GLN A 20 -32.45 -0.77 -17.80
CA GLN A 20 -32.68 -2.17 -18.18
C GLN A 20 -32.85 -2.36 -19.68
N GLN A 21 -33.39 -1.34 -20.41
CA GLN A 21 -33.61 -1.39 -21.85
C GLN A 21 -32.33 -1.13 -22.67
N ASN A 22 -31.38 -0.37 -22.15
CA ASN A 22 -30.15 -0.02 -22.85
C ASN A 22 -28.90 -0.68 -22.29
N ALA A 23 -29.05 -1.69 -21.45
CA ALA A 23 -27.94 -2.34 -20.75
C ALA A 23 -26.78 -2.72 -21.70
N GLU A 24 -27.06 -3.28 -22.87
CA GLU A 24 -26.00 -3.67 -23.82
C GLU A 24 -25.23 -2.45 -24.37
N ALA A 25 -25.91 -1.35 -24.67
CA ALA A 25 -25.24 -0.13 -25.12
C ALA A 25 -24.40 0.50 -23.99
N PHE A 26 -24.88 0.45 -22.74
CA PHE A 26 -24.13 0.89 -21.58
C PHE A 26 -22.85 0.08 -21.37
N PHE A 27 -22.94 -1.25 -21.40
CA PHE A 27 -21.75 -2.09 -21.24
C PHE A 27 -20.79 -1.98 -22.41
N ALA A 28 -21.26 -1.79 -23.65
CA ALA A 28 -20.38 -1.52 -24.79
C ALA A 28 -19.58 -0.22 -24.62
N GLN A 29 -20.22 0.83 -24.06
CA GLN A 29 -19.54 2.07 -23.69
C GLN A 29 -18.48 1.84 -22.62
N LEU A 30 -18.77 1.03 -21.58
CA LEU A 30 -17.78 0.70 -20.55
C LEU A 30 -16.57 -0.07 -21.14
N GLU A 31 -16.80 -1.00 -22.07
CA GLU A 31 -15.69 -1.71 -22.73
C GLU A 31 -14.82 -0.73 -23.54
N GLN A 32 -15.41 0.19 -24.29
CA GLN A 32 -14.64 1.22 -24.98
C GLN A 32 -13.77 2.04 -24.01
N TRP A 33 -14.34 2.50 -22.91
CA TRP A 33 -13.60 3.26 -21.90
C TRP A 33 -12.51 2.43 -21.21
N ASN A 34 -12.73 1.13 -20.98
CA ASN A 34 -11.69 0.24 -20.48
C ASN A 34 -10.52 0.10 -21.48
N ASP A 35 -10.81 0.03 -22.79
CA ASP A 35 -9.79 -0.04 -23.84
C ASP A 35 -9.03 1.28 -24.02
N GLU A 36 -9.62 2.38 -23.59
CA GLU A 36 -9.02 3.73 -23.58
C GLU A 36 -8.38 4.08 -22.22
N ASP A 37 -8.30 3.11 -21.29
CA ASP A 37 -7.79 3.25 -19.92
C ASP A 37 -8.54 4.30 -19.05
N GLU A 38 -9.77 4.67 -19.46
CA GLU A 38 -10.61 5.65 -18.74
C GLU A 38 -11.39 4.99 -17.58
N TYR A 39 -10.68 4.36 -16.65
CA TYR A 39 -11.27 3.57 -15.56
C TYR A 39 -12.10 4.41 -14.59
N THR A 40 -11.68 5.65 -14.30
CA THR A 40 -12.43 6.58 -13.45
C THR A 40 -13.83 6.84 -14.01
N ARG A 41 -13.96 7.03 -15.32
CA ARG A 41 -15.27 7.19 -15.97
C ARG A 41 -16.14 5.94 -15.84
N CYS A 42 -15.54 4.76 -15.99
CA CYS A 42 -16.24 3.50 -15.76
C CYS A 42 -16.81 3.42 -14.35
N ILE A 43 -15.98 3.73 -13.34
CA ILE A 43 -16.36 3.68 -11.93
C ILE A 43 -17.50 4.66 -11.64
N GLN A 44 -17.38 5.90 -12.10
CA GLN A 44 -18.40 6.95 -11.90
C GLN A 44 -19.72 6.58 -12.55
N ALA A 45 -19.71 6.06 -13.79
CA ALA A 45 -20.92 5.61 -14.49
C ALA A 45 -21.61 4.44 -13.76
N LEU A 46 -20.84 3.49 -13.25
CA LEU A 46 -21.35 2.33 -12.53
C LEU A 46 -21.88 2.72 -11.14
N ASN A 47 -21.26 3.69 -10.47
CA ASN A 47 -21.75 4.24 -9.21
C ASN A 47 -23.08 4.96 -9.36
N ALA A 48 -23.33 5.58 -10.52
CA ALA A 48 -24.59 6.25 -10.82
C ALA A 48 -25.79 5.31 -11.00
N ILE A 49 -25.56 3.98 -11.07
CA ILE A 49 -26.64 2.99 -11.20
C ILE A 49 -27.42 2.91 -9.87
N PRO A 50 -28.75 3.12 -9.88
CA PRO A 50 -29.57 2.96 -8.69
C PRO A 50 -29.41 1.56 -8.06
N GLU A 51 -29.40 1.50 -6.73
CA GLU A 51 -29.14 0.26 -5.98
C GLU A 51 -30.09 -0.90 -6.39
N ASN A 52 -31.35 -0.60 -6.60
CA ASN A 52 -32.37 -1.58 -7.02
C ASN A 52 -32.20 -2.10 -8.45
N TRP A 53 -31.27 -1.53 -9.23
CA TRP A 53 -30.91 -2.00 -10.59
C TRP A 53 -29.56 -2.70 -10.63
N ARG A 54 -28.82 -2.68 -9.53
CA ARG A 54 -27.53 -3.37 -9.42
C ARG A 54 -27.73 -4.89 -9.42
N ASN A 55 -26.85 -5.58 -10.10
CA ASN A 55 -26.86 -7.03 -10.24
C ASN A 55 -25.41 -7.54 -10.41
N TYR A 56 -25.24 -8.85 -10.56
CA TYR A 56 -23.93 -9.46 -10.74
C TYR A 56 -23.10 -8.79 -11.84
N ARG A 57 -23.70 -8.53 -13.02
CA ARG A 57 -22.98 -7.92 -14.16
C ARG A 57 -22.47 -6.52 -13.83
N THR A 58 -23.28 -5.70 -13.18
CA THR A 58 -22.87 -4.34 -12.77
C THR A 58 -21.82 -4.37 -11.66
N ALA A 59 -21.94 -5.29 -10.69
CA ALA A 59 -20.97 -5.48 -9.63
C ALA A 59 -19.62 -5.97 -10.18
N TYR A 60 -19.64 -6.95 -11.08
CA TYR A 60 -18.44 -7.44 -11.75
C TYR A 60 -17.74 -6.35 -12.57
N ALA A 61 -18.48 -5.57 -13.32
CA ALA A 61 -17.93 -4.46 -14.10
C ALA A 61 -17.31 -3.37 -13.22
N LEU A 62 -17.94 -3.05 -12.07
CA LEU A 62 -17.40 -2.09 -11.11
C LEU A 62 -16.11 -2.61 -10.47
N ALA A 63 -16.07 -3.87 -10.05
CA ALA A 63 -14.88 -4.47 -9.48
C ALA A 63 -13.72 -4.48 -10.51
N ARG A 64 -13.98 -4.85 -11.77
CA ARG A 64 -13.00 -4.80 -12.86
C ARG A 64 -12.43 -3.38 -13.05
N ALA A 65 -13.29 -2.37 -13.07
CA ALA A 65 -12.86 -0.99 -13.26
C ALA A 65 -12.01 -0.50 -12.06
N LEU A 66 -12.41 -0.83 -10.83
CA LEU A 66 -11.65 -0.52 -9.61
C LEU A 66 -10.27 -1.20 -9.58
N GLU A 67 -10.18 -2.47 -9.98
CA GLU A 67 -8.92 -3.19 -10.07
C GLU A 67 -8.01 -2.62 -11.15
N ASN A 68 -8.55 -2.34 -12.34
CA ASN A 68 -7.79 -1.74 -13.42
C ASN A 68 -7.27 -0.35 -13.03
N TYR A 69 -8.10 0.47 -12.38
CA TYR A 69 -7.69 1.75 -11.81
C TYR A 69 -6.53 1.60 -10.81
N ALA A 70 -6.59 0.59 -9.93
CA ALA A 70 -5.58 0.37 -8.92
C ALA A 70 -4.25 -0.19 -9.46
N ILE A 71 -4.31 -1.05 -10.48
CA ILE A 71 -3.17 -1.83 -10.99
C ILE A 71 -2.49 -1.13 -12.16
N ILE A 72 -3.28 -0.57 -13.08
CA ILE A 72 -2.79 0.07 -14.30
C ILE A 72 -2.71 1.58 -14.10
N GLY A 73 -3.67 2.15 -13.37
CA GLY A 73 -3.84 3.57 -13.14
C GLY A 73 -4.58 4.28 -14.27
N ASP A 74 -5.12 5.46 -13.99
CA ASP A 74 -5.44 6.46 -15.00
C ASP A 74 -4.14 7.20 -15.35
N HIS A 75 -3.95 7.58 -16.59
CA HIS A 75 -2.70 8.06 -17.19
C HIS A 75 -2.09 9.35 -16.62
N ASP A 76 -2.66 9.95 -15.61
CA ASP A 76 -2.07 11.08 -14.91
C ASP A 76 -1.16 10.57 -13.76
N GLU A 77 0.11 10.34 -14.10
CA GLU A 77 1.23 10.14 -13.16
C GLU A 77 0.96 9.23 -11.95
N GLY A 78 0.48 8.00 -12.20
CA GLY A 78 0.45 6.93 -11.22
C GLY A 78 -0.56 7.13 -10.09
N THR A 79 -1.56 6.29 -10.06
CA THR A 79 -2.45 6.17 -8.89
C THR A 79 -1.59 5.95 -7.65
N LEU A 80 -1.66 6.87 -6.68
CA LEU A 80 -0.96 6.71 -5.41
C LEU A 80 -1.31 5.35 -4.80
N LYS A 81 -0.33 4.64 -4.27
CA LYS A 81 -0.51 3.29 -3.74
C LYS A 81 -1.68 3.19 -2.74
N SER A 82 -1.87 4.20 -1.89
CA SER A 82 -2.99 4.28 -0.94
C SER A 82 -4.36 4.35 -1.62
N LYS A 83 -4.48 5.06 -2.75
CA LYS A 83 -5.71 5.11 -3.56
C LYS A 83 -5.97 3.77 -4.25
N GLY A 84 -4.91 3.15 -4.79
CA GLY A 84 -4.98 1.81 -5.36
C GLY A 84 -5.44 0.77 -4.33
N ASP A 85 -4.88 0.78 -3.13
CA ASP A 85 -5.27 -0.14 -2.06
C ASP A 85 -6.74 0.06 -1.64
N LYS A 86 -7.24 1.30 -1.53
CA LYS A 86 -8.66 1.59 -1.27
C LYS A 86 -9.58 1.06 -2.40
N ALA A 87 -9.18 1.26 -3.65
CA ALA A 87 -9.94 0.77 -4.81
C ALA A 87 -9.98 -0.77 -4.84
N LEU A 88 -8.87 -1.45 -4.55
CA LEU A 88 -8.82 -2.92 -4.47
C LEU A 88 -9.70 -3.46 -3.34
N LEU A 89 -9.67 -2.84 -2.15
CA LEU A 89 -10.54 -3.24 -1.04
C LEU A 89 -12.01 -3.08 -1.42
N ARG A 90 -12.37 -1.97 -2.06
CA ARG A 90 -13.73 -1.73 -2.55
C ARG A 90 -14.14 -2.73 -3.63
N ALA A 91 -13.23 -3.10 -4.55
CA ALA A 91 -13.49 -4.13 -5.55
C ALA A 91 -13.84 -5.47 -4.91
N ILE A 92 -13.07 -5.89 -3.88
CA ILE A 92 -13.31 -7.10 -3.12
C ILE A 92 -14.70 -7.04 -2.42
N GLU A 93 -15.05 -5.95 -1.77
CA GLU A 93 -16.36 -5.77 -1.12
C GLU A 93 -17.52 -5.89 -2.12
N VAL A 94 -17.38 -5.25 -3.29
CA VAL A 94 -18.37 -5.33 -4.37
C VAL A 94 -18.54 -6.77 -4.88
N LEU A 95 -17.44 -7.49 -5.09
CA LEU A 95 -17.48 -8.91 -5.49
C LEU A 95 -18.11 -9.80 -4.41
N GLU A 96 -17.78 -9.54 -3.15
CA GLU A 96 -18.37 -10.28 -2.02
C GLU A 96 -19.90 -10.09 -1.95
N SER A 97 -20.42 -8.90 -2.29
CA SER A 97 -21.87 -8.65 -2.29
C SER A 97 -22.66 -9.52 -3.27
N VAL A 98 -21.98 -10.08 -4.28
CA VAL A 98 -22.55 -10.97 -5.31
C VAL A 98 -21.93 -12.37 -5.29
N ARG A 99 -21.36 -12.79 -4.16
CA ARG A 99 -20.69 -14.08 -3.99
C ARG A 99 -21.56 -15.28 -4.40
N GLU A 100 -22.84 -15.28 -4.01
CA GLU A 100 -23.76 -16.39 -4.30
C GLU A 100 -23.88 -16.67 -5.80
N GLU A 101 -23.84 -15.62 -6.62
CA GLU A 101 -23.88 -15.76 -8.09
C GLU A 101 -22.50 -15.98 -8.71
N GLY A 102 -21.42 -15.55 -8.03
CA GLY A 102 -20.06 -15.46 -8.57
C GLY A 102 -19.16 -16.64 -8.23
N GLN A 103 -19.27 -17.24 -7.04
CA GLN A 103 -18.29 -18.18 -6.49
C GLN A 103 -17.99 -19.41 -7.38
N ASP A 104 -18.92 -19.78 -8.25
CA ASP A 104 -18.77 -20.89 -9.20
C ASP A 104 -18.46 -20.42 -10.63
N LYS A 105 -18.03 -19.16 -10.81
CA LYS A 105 -17.59 -18.58 -12.07
C LYS A 105 -16.09 -18.30 -12.06
N ALA A 106 -15.41 -18.67 -13.13
CA ALA A 106 -13.96 -18.47 -13.27
C ALA A 106 -13.59 -16.98 -13.19
N GLU A 107 -14.32 -16.12 -13.89
CA GLU A 107 -14.08 -14.68 -13.94
C GLU A 107 -14.24 -13.99 -12.58
N TRP A 108 -15.17 -14.44 -11.73
CA TRP A 108 -15.32 -13.88 -10.38
C TRP A 108 -14.15 -14.26 -9.48
N ASN A 109 -13.75 -15.54 -9.53
CA ASN A 109 -12.59 -16.03 -8.78
C ASN A 109 -11.29 -15.37 -9.24
N MET A 110 -11.15 -15.11 -10.55
CA MET A 110 -10.04 -14.36 -11.13
C MET A 110 -9.94 -12.96 -10.52
N ARG A 111 -11.06 -12.22 -10.46
CA ARG A 111 -11.09 -10.86 -9.88
C ARG A 111 -10.77 -10.88 -8.39
N MET A 112 -11.36 -11.80 -7.62
CA MET A 112 -11.01 -11.96 -6.20
C MET A 112 -9.53 -12.27 -6.00
N ALA A 113 -8.93 -13.08 -6.87
CA ALA A 113 -7.51 -13.40 -6.82
C ALA A 113 -6.65 -12.15 -7.10
N TYR A 114 -6.97 -11.39 -8.14
CA TYR A 114 -6.23 -10.15 -8.45
C TYR A 114 -6.40 -9.09 -7.34
N GLY A 115 -7.60 -8.88 -6.84
CA GLY A 115 -7.84 -7.95 -5.75
C GLY A 115 -6.94 -8.20 -4.54
N TYR A 116 -6.80 -9.47 -4.11
CA TYR A 116 -5.92 -9.82 -3.00
C TYR A 116 -4.43 -9.89 -3.37
N GLN A 117 -4.07 -10.25 -4.61
CA GLN A 117 -2.68 -10.36 -5.06
C GLN A 117 -1.95 -9.03 -4.96
N TYR A 118 -2.61 -7.93 -5.37
CA TYR A 118 -2.03 -6.60 -5.39
C TYR A 118 -2.14 -5.84 -4.06
N LEU A 119 -2.87 -6.38 -3.07
CA LEU A 119 -2.87 -5.87 -1.71
C LEU A 119 -1.66 -6.43 -0.93
N TYR A 120 -0.75 -5.54 -0.55
CA TYR A 120 0.44 -5.95 0.19
C TYR A 120 0.09 -6.72 1.47
N GLY A 121 0.67 -7.91 1.61
CA GLY A 121 0.45 -8.76 2.79
C GLY A 121 -0.80 -9.63 2.74
N GLN A 122 -1.62 -9.54 1.68
CA GLN A 122 -2.85 -10.30 1.52
C GLN A 122 -2.74 -11.45 0.51
N GLU A 123 -1.56 -11.71 -0.06
CA GLU A 123 -1.34 -12.69 -1.12
C GLU A 123 -1.75 -14.13 -0.72
N GLU A 124 -1.73 -14.44 0.58
CA GLU A 124 -2.25 -15.73 1.06
C GLU A 124 -3.75 -15.90 0.78
N LYS A 125 -4.51 -14.79 0.81
CA LYS A 125 -5.95 -14.81 0.50
C LYS A 125 -6.25 -14.93 -0.99
N ALA A 126 -5.33 -14.51 -1.86
CA ALA A 126 -5.47 -14.67 -3.31
C ALA A 126 -5.42 -16.15 -3.76
N ILE A 127 -4.61 -16.97 -3.09
CA ILE A 127 -4.32 -18.34 -3.51
C ILE A 127 -5.58 -19.22 -3.66
N PRO A 128 -6.51 -19.31 -2.69
CA PRO A 128 -7.68 -20.14 -2.83
C PRO A 128 -8.60 -19.72 -3.99
N TYR A 129 -8.72 -18.41 -4.26
CA TYR A 129 -9.47 -17.92 -5.40
C TYR A 129 -8.78 -18.26 -6.73
N ALA A 130 -7.47 -18.09 -6.82
CA ALA A 130 -6.71 -18.48 -8.01
C ALA A 130 -6.74 -20.01 -8.25
N GLN A 131 -6.77 -20.83 -7.20
CA GLN A 131 -6.96 -22.28 -7.31
C GLN A 131 -8.36 -22.61 -7.85
N ARG A 132 -9.41 -21.96 -7.32
CA ARG A 132 -10.77 -22.16 -7.80
C ARG A 132 -10.94 -21.70 -9.25
N TRP A 133 -10.32 -20.59 -9.63
CA TRP A 133 -10.26 -20.13 -11.02
C TRP A 133 -9.63 -21.18 -11.94
N ALA A 134 -8.46 -21.74 -11.58
CA ALA A 134 -7.81 -22.81 -12.36
C ALA A 134 -8.65 -24.09 -12.48
N GLU A 135 -9.48 -24.41 -11.47
CA GLU A 135 -10.41 -25.56 -11.54
C GLU A 135 -11.57 -25.29 -12.51
N LEU A 136 -12.07 -24.05 -12.54
CA LEU A 136 -13.22 -23.66 -13.35
C LEU A 136 -12.84 -23.37 -14.82
N ASP A 137 -11.62 -22.91 -15.05
CA ASP A 137 -11.05 -22.65 -16.36
C ASP A 137 -9.62 -23.21 -16.44
N PRO A 138 -9.44 -24.51 -16.70
CA PRO A 138 -8.14 -25.16 -16.76
C PRO A 138 -7.25 -24.71 -17.93
N GLU A 139 -7.83 -24.08 -18.95
CA GLU A 139 -7.09 -23.61 -20.13
C GLU A 139 -6.45 -22.23 -19.89
N ASP A 140 -6.85 -21.51 -18.83
CA ASP A 140 -6.28 -20.21 -18.50
C ASP A 140 -4.94 -20.34 -17.76
N GLU A 141 -3.85 -19.96 -18.43
CA GLU A 141 -2.49 -20.02 -17.90
C GLU A 141 -2.19 -18.97 -16.81
N ASN A 142 -3.04 -17.93 -16.64
CA ASN A 142 -2.83 -16.87 -15.67
C ASN A 142 -3.10 -17.33 -14.23
N ALA A 143 -4.10 -18.20 -14.01
CA ALA A 143 -4.41 -18.67 -12.67
C ALA A 143 -3.20 -19.38 -11.99
N PRO A 144 -2.49 -20.34 -12.65
CA PRO A 144 -1.25 -20.88 -12.11
C PRO A 144 -0.13 -19.84 -11.93
N ALA A 145 -0.07 -18.81 -12.77
CA ALA A 145 0.92 -17.73 -12.64
C ALA A 145 0.68 -16.94 -11.36
N VAL A 146 -0.55 -16.50 -11.10
CA VAL A 146 -0.95 -15.80 -9.86
C VAL A 146 -0.58 -16.59 -8.62
N ILE A 147 -0.85 -17.91 -8.61
CA ILE A 147 -0.48 -18.79 -7.48
C ILE A 147 1.05 -18.79 -7.26
N ARG A 148 1.85 -18.88 -8.35
CA ARG A 148 3.32 -18.87 -8.24
C ARG A 148 3.84 -17.54 -7.70
N GLU A 149 3.33 -16.43 -8.19
CA GLU A 149 3.72 -15.09 -7.78
C GLU A 149 3.37 -14.81 -6.31
N CYS A 150 2.14 -15.09 -5.89
CA CYS A 150 1.73 -14.98 -4.50
C CYS A 150 2.63 -15.81 -3.56
N LYS A 151 2.90 -17.07 -3.92
CA LYS A 151 3.81 -17.93 -3.14
C LYS A 151 5.24 -17.39 -3.11
N ALA A 152 5.72 -16.77 -4.18
CA ALA A 152 7.05 -16.16 -4.24
C ALA A 152 7.16 -14.96 -3.29
N GLU A 153 6.17 -14.06 -3.29
CA GLU A 153 6.12 -12.91 -2.39
C GLU A 153 6.00 -13.31 -0.92
N ILE A 154 5.15 -14.29 -0.60
CA ILE A 154 5.05 -14.86 0.76
C ILE A 154 6.40 -15.42 1.21
N ARG A 155 7.09 -16.20 0.37
CA ARG A 155 8.42 -16.75 0.69
C ARG A 155 9.48 -15.65 0.89
N LYS A 156 9.46 -14.62 0.06
CA LYS A 156 10.36 -13.47 0.15
C LYS A 156 10.19 -12.77 1.50
N ARG A 157 8.96 -12.49 1.93
CA ARG A 157 8.65 -11.90 3.24
C ARG A 157 9.03 -12.82 4.40
N GLN A 158 8.75 -14.12 4.30
CA GLN A 158 9.14 -15.09 5.34
C GLN A 158 10.67 -15.19 5.49
N ARG A 159 11.43 -15.13 4.39
CA ARG A 159 12.91 -15.08 4.44
C ARG A 159 13.42 -13.79 5.09
N SER A 160 12.80 -12.66 4.79
CA SER A 160 13.13 -11.39 5.42
C SER A 160 12.82 -11.38 6.92
N ARG A 161 11.66 -11.93 7.31
CA ARG A 161 11.30 -12.13 8.74
C ARG A 161 12.27 -13.08 9.47
N LYS A 162 12.67 -14.20 8.84
CA LYS A 162 13.65 -15.14 9.43
C LYS A 162 15.04 -14.56 9.58
N LYS A 163 15.48 -13.68 8.66
CA LYS A 163 16.71 -12.92 8.82
C LYS A 163 16.64 -11.96 10.01
N LYS A 164 15.49 -11.31 10.23
CA LYS A 164 15.24 -10.43 11.39
C LYS A 164 15.14 -11.21 12.72
N ALA A 165 14.63 -12.44 12.71
CA ALA A 165 14.44 -13.27 13.91
C ALA A 165 15.72 -13.88 14.49
N LYS A 166 16.88 -13.73 13.85
CA LYS A 166 18.18 -14.24 14.35
C LYS A 166 18.96 -13.24 15.20
N PHE A 167 18.45 -12.00 15.34
CA PHE A 167 19.10 -11.00 16.16
C PHE A 167 18.76 -11.24 17.66
N VAL A 168 19.80 -11.46 18.47
CA VAL A 168 19.69 -11.57 19.93
C VAL A 168 19.94 -10.18 20.52
N PRO A 169 19.05 -9.64 21.38
CA PRO A 169 19.30 -8.37 22.06
C PRO A 169 20.60 -8.46 22.87
N GLY A 170 21.56 -7.60 22.54
CA GLY A 170 22.91 -7.58 23.14
C GLY A 170 24.04 -7.73 22.13
N ASP A 171 23.79 -8.41 21.00
CA ASP A 171 24.74 -8.43 19.88
C ASP A 171 24.50 -7.23 18.97
N THR A 172 25.56 -6.65 18.40
CA THR A 172 25.38 -5.59 17.39
C THR A 172 24.76 -6.18 16.12
N PRO A 173 23.62 -5.62 15.63
CA PRO A 173 23.04 -6.07 14.37
C PRO A 173 23.79 -5.53 13.15
N PHE A 174 24.79 -4.70 13.37
CA PHE A 174 25.57 -3.96 12.36
C PHE A 174 27.04 -4.43 12.42
N GLU A 175 27.28 -5.73 12.20
CA GLU A 175 28.62 -6.30 12.23
C GLU A 175 29.56 -5.57 11.24
N GLY A 176 30.71 -5.11 11.73
CA GLY A 176 31.68 -4.35 10.95
C GLY A 176 31.29 -2.89 10.68
N PHE A 177 30.19 -2.40 11.22
CA PHE A 177 29.76 -1.01 11.06
C PHE A 177 30.25 -0.16 12.23
N ASP A 178 30.97 0.93 11.90
CA ASP A 178 31.48 1.89 12.89
C ASP A 178 30.48 3.03 13.11
N LEU A 179 29.91 3.11 14.30
CA LEU A 179 28.97 4.19 14.71
C LEU A 179 29.67 5.45 15.22
N THR A 180 31.01 5.46 15.36
CA THR A 180 31.75 6.55 16.02
C THR A 180 31.51 7.91 15.33
N ASN A 181 31.34 7.92 14.00
CA ASN A 181 31.08 9.14 13.21
C ASN A 181 29.79 8.99 12.40
N PHE A 182 28.83 8.24 12.88
CA PHE A 182 27.58 8.00 12.16
C PHE A 182 26.62 9.18 12.26
N TRP A 183 26.57 9.85 13.42
CA TRP A 183 25.64 10.93 13.71
C TRP A 183 26.28 12.31 13.52
N ASP A 184 25.53 13.23 12.91
CA ASP A 184 25.80 14.66 12.88
C ASP A 184 24.99 15.34 13.99
N ASP A 185 25.61 15.51 15.16
CA ASP A 185 25.03 16.13 16.35
C ASP A 185 25.05 17.68 16.26
N ASN A 186 24.63 18.22 15.13
CA ASN A 186 24.46 19.66 14.99
C ASN A 186 23.29 20.16 15.87
N TRP A 187 23.21 21.49 16.06
CA TRP A 187 22.20 22.11 16.90
C TRP A 187 20.76 21.68 16.54
N TYR A 188 20.45 21.55 15.25
CA TYR A 188 19.12 21.17 14.78
C TYR A 188 18.80 19.71 15.12
N ALA A 189 19.76 18.80 14.87
CA ALA A 189 19.60 17.39 15.21
C ALA A 189 19.35 17.19 16.71
N LEU A 190 20.14 17.82 17.57
CA LEU A 190 19.98 17.74 19.03
C LEU A 190 18.65 18.33 19.51
N LYS A 191 18.16 19.37 18.85
CA LYS A 191 16.90 20.01 19.22
C LYS A 191 15.69 19.19 18.80
N GLU A 192 15.64 18.74 17.56
CA GLU A 192 14.41 18.20 16.95
C GLU A 192 14.34 16.67 16.93
N TYR A 193 15.49 15.95 16.97
CA TYR A 193 15.54 14.50 16.84
C TYR A 193 16.01 13.78 18.09
N VAL A 194 17.09 14.27 18.73
CA VAL A 194 17.83 13.49 19.72
C VAL A 194 17.17 13.56 21.08
N SER A 195 16.87 12.40 21.66
CA SER A 195 16.37 12.20 23.01
C SER A 195 17.30 11.32 23.83
N ASP A 196 17.03 11.22 25.14
CA ASP A 196 17.69 10.24 26.01
C ASP A 196 17.43 8.80 25.52
N SER A 197 18.35 7.89 25.87
CA SER A 197 18.21 6.47 25.53
C SER A 197 16.87 5.92 26.04
N PRO A 198 16.06 5.26 25.19
CA PRO A 198 14.72 4.83 25.57
C PRO A 198 14.72 3.66 26.55
N SER A 199 13.91 3.75 27.60
CA SER A 199 13.66 2.62 28.50
C SER A 199 12.79 1.55 27.82
N ASP A 200 12.80 0.32 28.37
CA ASP A 200 11.98 -0.76 27.84
C ASP A 200 10.47 -0.47 27.98
N GLU A 201 10.07 0.28 29.03
CA GLU A 201 8.70 0.73 29.25
C GLU A 201 8.28 1.79 28.18
N LEU A 202 9.18 2.72 27.83
CA LEU A 202 8.91 3.70 26.78
C LEU A 202 8.79 3.00 25.43
N ILE A 203 9.68 2.06 25.13
CA ILE A 203 9.62 1.25 23.90
C ILE A 203 8.27 0.52 23.80
N ALA A 204 7.86 -0.19 24.86
CA ALA A 204 6.60 -0.91 24.90
C ALA A 204 5.39 0.02 24.71
N SER A 205 5.40 1.20 25.33
CA SER A 205 4.35 2.20 25.22
C SER A 205 4.25 2.80 23.81
N VAL A 206 5.38 3.04 23.13
CA VAL A 206 5.41 3.52 21.75
C VAL A 206 4.94 2.44 20.78
N GLU A 207 5.33 1.19 20.98
CA GLU A 207 4.85 0.04 20.19
C GLU A 207 3.32 -0.16 20.32
N GLU A 208 2.77 0.03 21.52
CA GLU A 208 1.33 -0.05 21.77
C GLU A 208 0.58 1.07 21.04
N GLU A 209 1.07 2.30 21.12
CA GLU A 209 0.49 3.48 20.47
C GLU A 209 0.49 3.35 18.93
N LEU A 210 1.61 2.89 18.36
CA LEU A 210 1.76 2.70 16.92
C LEU A 210 1.07 1.44 16.40
N GLY A 211 0.71 0.50 17.27
CA GLY A 211 0.16 -0.80 16.87
C GLY A 211 1.14 -1.75 16.20
N TYR A 212 2.46 -1.49 16.30
CA TYR A 212 3.52 -2.26 15.65
C TYR A 212 4.65 -2.60 16.61
N LYS A 213 5.29 -3.75 16.39
CA LYS A 213 6.54 -4.10 17.05
C LYS A 213 7.73 -3.52 16.29
N LEU A 214 8.56 -2.77 17.00
CA LEU A 214 9.77 -2.18 16.44
C LEU A 214 10.83 -3.25 16.18
N PRO A 215 11.59 -3.17 15.07
CA PRO A 215 12.68 -4.08 14.79
C PRO A 215 13.77 -4.01 15.88
N ALA A 216 14.27 -5.16 16.32
CA ALA A 216 15.33 -5.23 17.34
C ALA A 216 16.59 -4.43 16.95
N ALA A 217 16.95 -4.41 15.65
CA ALA A 217 18.05 -3.62 15.15
C ALA A 217 17.82 -2.11 15.31
N TYR A 218 16.58 -1.64 15.08
CA TYR A 218 16.23 -0.24 15.29
C TYR A 218 16.25 0.12 16.78
N ILE A 219 15.67 -0.73 17.65
CA ILE A 219 15.73 -0.54 19.12
C ILE A 219 17.17 -0.48 19.59
N TRP A 220 18.03 -1.39 19.09
CA TRP A 220 19.45 -1.38 19.43
C TRP A 220 20.11 -0.06 19.05
N LEU A 221 19.89 0.44 17.84
CA LEU A 221 20.44 1.70 17.37
C LEU A 221 19.95 2.88 18.23
N MET A 222 18.67 2.93 18.55
CA MET A 222 18.08 3.99 19.40
C MET A 222 18.57 3.92 20.85
N LYS A 223 18.93 2.75 21.36
CA LYS A 223 19.58 2.62 22.67
C LYS A 223 21.03 3.14 22.70
N GLN A 224 21.72 3.18 21.54
CA GLN A 224 23.03 3.80 21.42
C GLN A 224 22.91 5.31 21.25
N HIS A 225 21.96 5.77 20.44
CA HIS A 225 21.68 7.17 20.14
C HIS A 225 20.23 7.31 19.69
N ASN A 226 19.40 7.96 20.48
CA ASN A 226 17.95 7.94 20.29
C ASN A 226 17.47 9.03 19.32
N GLY A 227 17.50 8.73 18.02
CA GLY A 227 17.19 9.64 16.94
C GLY A 227 18.39 10.46 16.51
N GLY A 228 18.30 11.14 15.37
CA GLY A 228 19.36 12.03 14.88
C GLY A 228 19.50 12.08 13.38
N ILE A 229 20.44 12.88 12.92
CA ILE A 229 20.77 13.06 11.51
C ILE A 229 22.05 12.27 11.20
N PRO A 230 22.04 11.31 10.28
CA PRO A 230 23.26 10.63 9.85
C PRO A 230 24.19 11.59 9.10
N VAL A 231 25.50 11.43 9.24
CA VAL A 231 26.49 12.16 8.43
C VAL A 231 26.33 11.85 6.94
N ASN A 232 26.03 10.59 6.60
CA ASN A 232 25.72 10.16 5.25
C ASN A 232 24.21 9.96 5.11
N THR A 233 23.56 10.89 4.45
CA THR A 233 22.09 10.91 4.27
C THR A 233 21.62 10.33 2.94
N CYS A 234 22.53 10.03 2.00
CA CYS A 234 22.21 9.54 0.67
C CYS A 234 22.63 8.08 0.50
N TYR A 235 21.77 7.28 -0.12
CA TYR A 235 22.04 5.90 -0.52
C TYR A 235 21.92 5.75 -2.03
N PRO A 236 22.97 5.30 -2.74
CA PRO A 236 22.91 5.08 -4.18
C PRO A 236 21.83 4.06 -4.55
N CYS A 237 21.06 4.36 -5.58
CA CYS A 237 20.11 3.42 -6.17
C CYS A 237 20.11 3.56 -7.70
N ASP A 238 19.83 2.45 -8.39
CA ASP A 238 19.80 2.40 -9.85
C ASP A 238 18.47 2.91 -10.43
N GLU A 239 17.48 3.18 -9.58
CA GLU A 239 16.17 3.69 -9.99
C GLU A 239 16.05 5.17 -9.64
N PRO A 240 15.62 6.03 -10.60
CA PRO A 240 15.43 7.43 -10.35
C PRO A 240 14.30 7.67 -9.31
N THR A 241 14.48 8.66 -8.48
CA THR A 241 13.46 9.17 -7.58
C THR A 241 12.87 10.46 -8.14
N CYS A 242 11.80 11.00 -7.53
CA CYS A 242 11.19 12.25 -7.98
C CYS A 242 12.12 13.47 -7.88
N TRP A 243 13.25 13.36 -7.18
CA TRP A 243 14.17 14.48 -6.93
C TRP A 243 15.66 14.13 -7.18
N SER A 244 15.99 12.87 -7.50
CA SER A 244 17.36 12.44 -7.84
C SER A 244 17.36 11.28 -8.82
N ASP A 245 18.34 11.28 -9.73
CA ASP A 245 18.48 10.24 -10.76
C ASP A 245 19.22 8.99 -10.27
N ASP A 246 19.96 9.07 -9.16
CA ASP A 246 20.96 8.07 -8.78
C ASP A 246 21.00 7.73 -7.27
N HIS A 247 20.14 8.31 -6.44
CA HIS A 247 20.11 8.01 -5.00
C HIS A 247 18.78 8.29 -4.33
N VAL A 248 18.57 7.67 -3.17
CA VAL A 248 17.55 8.02 -2.18
C VAL A 248 18.21 8.72 -1.01
N ALA A 249 17.51 9.66 -0.38
CA ALA A 249 18.01 10.32 0.82
C ALA A 249 17.01 10.29 1.96
N ILE A 250 17.53 10.50 3.17
CA ILE A 250 16.76 10.76 4.38
C ILE A 250 17.23 12.08 4.98
N THR A 251 16.35 12.81 5.64
CA THR A 251 16.72 13.99 6.44
C THR A 251 17.28 13.54 7.78
N GLY A 252 16.55 12.68 8.47
CA GLY A 252 16.95 12.15 9.77
C GLY A 252 16.23 10.86 10.15
N ILE A 253 16.71 10.20 11.20
CA ILE A 253 16.12 8.99 11.78
C ILE A 253 15.37 9.38 13.05
N PHE A 254 14.09 9.04 13.14
CA PHE A 254 13.26 9.34 14.30
C PHE A 254 13.71 8.56 15.53
N GLY A 255 13.75 9.23 16.69
CA GLY A 255 13.97 8.58 17.97
C GLY A 255 12.69 7.88 18.48
N ILE A 256 12.87 6.91 19.38
CA ILE A 256 11.75 6.29 20.12
C ILE A 256 11.32 7.25 21.22
N GLY A 257 10.14 7.86 21.07
CA GLY A 257 9.61 8.83 22.02
C GLY A 257 8.50 9.69 21.45
N ARG A 258 8.15 10.75 22.22
CA ARG A 258 7.08 11.71 21.93
C ARG A 258 7.52 13.16 22.09
N GLU A 259 8.65 13.40 22.77
CA GLU A 259 9.03 14.75 23.22
C GLU A 259 9.67 15.61 22.13
N LYS A 260 10.33 14.94 21.16
CA LYS A 260 10.94 15.62 20.02
C LYS A 260 9.96 15.67 18.86
N SER A 261 9.95 16.76 18.11
CA SER A 261 9.10 16.89 16.92
C SER A 261 9.34 15.75 15.95
N CYS A 262 10.61 15.41 15.71
CA CYS A 262 11.04 14.30 14.85
C CYS A 262 11.33 13.03 15.66
N SER A 263 10.34 12.54 16.40
CA SER A 263 10.35 11.23 17.07
C SER A 263 9.16 10.39 16.59
N LEU A 264 9.17 9.08 16.84
CA LEU A 264 8.16 8.17 16.30
C LEU A 264 6.71 8.60 16.58
N CYS A 265 6.42 9.07 17.79
CA CYS A 265 5.13 9.59 18.22
C CYS A 265 5.17 11.11 18.48
N GLY A 266 6.12 11.83 17.88
CA GLY A 266 6.23 13.27 17.92
C GLY A 266 5.30 13.96 16.93
N GLU A 267 5.29 15.30 16.96
CA GLU A 267 4.45 16.15 16.11
C GLU A 267 4.64 15.87 14.61
N LEU A 268 5.88 15.62 14.17
CA LEU A 268 6.26 15.28 12.79
C LEU A 268 6.62 13.78 12.64
N GLY A 269 6.09 12.94 13.52
CA GLY A 269 6.41 11.53 13.60
C GLY A 269 5.67 10.65 12.59
N SER A 270 5.67 9.33 12.85
CA SER A 270 5.13 8.34 11.94
C SER A 270 3.65 8.56 11.58
N GLN A 271 2.81 8.97 12.53
CA GLN A 271 1.40 9.22 12.26
C GLN A 271 1.20 10.45 11.38
N PHE A 272 1.95 11.52 11.63
CA PHE A 272 1.95 12.72 10.79
C PHE A 272 2.31 12.41 9.33
N MET A 273 3.34 11.55 9.11
CA MET A 273 3.74 11.14 7.77
C MET A 273 2.62 10.37 7.04
N ILE A 274 1.80 9.63 7.77
CA ILE A 274 0.65 8.89 7.21
C ILE A 274 -0.50 9.85 6.92
N ASP A 275 -0.84 10.73 7.86
CA ASP A 275 -2.05 11.54 7.79
C ASP A 275 -1.91 12.76 6.86
N GLU A 276 -0.74 13.42 6.89
CA GLU A 276 -0.52 14.69 6.19
C GLU A 276 0.29 14.52 4.88
N TRP A 277 1.19 13.52 4.83
CA TRP A 277 2.05 13.27 3.67
C TRP A 277 1.64 12.01 2.91
N GLU A 278 0.48 11.45 3.24
CA GLU A 278 -0.12 10.30 2.55
C GLU A 278 0.79 9.06 2.46
N TYR A 279 1.69 8.88 3.44
CA TYR A 279 2.48 7.65 3.51
C TYR A 279 1.55 6.46 3.73
N PRO A 280 1.80 5.31 3.07
CA PRO A 280 0.95 4.14 3.24
C PRO A 280 0.90 3.69 4.71
N ALA A 281 -0.30 3.48 5.26
CA ALA A 281 -0.53 2.98 6.63
C ALA A 281 -0.22 1.48 6.77
N ILE A 282 0.95 1.04 6.28
CA ILE A 282 1.39 -0.37 6.23
C ILE A 282 2.55 -0.66 7.19
N GLY A 283 2.93 0.31 7.99
CA GLY A 283 4.08 0.21 8.89
C GLY A 283 4.31 1.50 9.65
N VAL A 284 5.51 1.63 10.21
CA VAL A 284 5.97 2.80 10.96
C VAL A 284 7.01 3.53 10.13
N ALA A 285 6.81 4.81 9.88
CA ALA A 285 7.84 5.67 9.31
C ALA A 285 8.90 5.93 10.39
N ILE A 286 10.14 5.51 10.13
CA ILE A 286 11.28 5.64 11.07
C ILE A 286 12.26 6.72 10.65
N CYS A 287 12.03 7.36 9.52
CA CYS A 287 12.82 8.47 9.01
C CYS A 287 11.96 9.37 8.15
N ASP A 288 12.33 10.60 8.04
CA ASP A 288 11.82 11.56 7.06
C ASP A 288 12.76 11.65 5.86
N CYS A 289 12.17 11.92 4.70
CA CYS A 289 12.91 12.15 3.47
C CYS A 289 12.90 13.66 3.15
N PRO A 290 13.89 14.19 2.41
CA PRO A 290 13.76 15.51 1.85
C PRO A 290 12.48 15.59 1.06
N SER A 291 11.63 16.57 1.33
CA SER A 291 10.40 16.77 0.58
C SER A 291 10.72 17.00 -0.90
N ALA A 292 9.97 16.31 -1.75
CA ALA A 292 9.97 16.56 -3.17
C ALA A 292 9.37 17.94 -3.47
#